data_f79b191c640b90fda04733da74a6f2f5
#
_entry.id   f79b191c640b90fda04733da74a6f2f5
#
_cell.length_a   1.000
_cell.length_b   1.000
_cell.length_c   1.000
_cell.angle_alpha   90.00
_cell.angle_beta   90.00
_cell.angle_gamma   90.00
#
_symmetry.space_group_name_H-M   'P 1'
#
loop_
_entity.id
_entity.type
_entity.pdbx_description
1 polymer ?
#
loop_
_entity_poly.entity_id
_entity_poly.type
_entity_poly.pdbx_seq_one_letter_code
_entity_poly.pdbx_strand_id
1 'polypeptide(L)'
;MLAILLAISVLALSACAARQTALDTQDTPAAETTGQPDVSEQAGEEQASEEQQPAQAAKRVEPMAESLVLQALTDATVAASFGADDISETDGKTELTLTVYDYDIYDMVDIAQLAVGDTIVVDGKDMVVTSREDENGFVTINGGLEQGGVDLTSDDSGVYYAVGLDDTKSYHELGKVTVPVAEGFVLTDNADPEHPDKTYAAADLAELAASEPGFTANNTLATIEHGELTVMVRSYTP
;
A
#
# COMPACT_ATOMS: atom_id res chain seq x y z
N MET A 1 36.80 29.19 -8.90
CA MET A 1 36.47 28.83 -10.28
C MET A 1 36.68 27.33 -10.43
N LEU A 2 35.61 26.56 -10.40
CA LEU A 2 35.64 25.16 -10.78
C LEU A 2 34.30 24.83 -11.44
N ALA A 3 34.35 24.64 -12.75
CA ALA A 3 33.18 24.31 -13.56
C ALA A 3 32.92 22.80 -13.47
N ILE A 4 31.73 22.43 -13.06
CA ILE A 4 31.26 21.04 -13.12
C ILE A 4 30.33 20.91 -14.32
N LEU A 5 30.77 20.08 -15.27
CA LEU A 5 30.04 19.70 -16.47
C LEU A 5 28.86 18.76 -16.10
N LEU A 6 27.68 19.19 -16.51
CA LEU A 6 26.45 18.37 -16.47
C LEU A 6 26.40 17.48 -17.73
N ALA A 7 26.47 16.19 -17.60
CA ALA A 7 26.25 15.23 -18.68
C ALA A 7 24.77 14.86 -18.73
N ILE A 8 24.09 15.29 -19.79
CA ILE A 8 22.70 14.93 -20.09
C ILE A 8 22.73 13.64 -20.92
N SER A 9 22.20 12.54 -20.36
CA SER A 9 21.98 11.30 -21.08
C SER A 9 20.55 11.25 -21.63
N VAL A 10 20.45 11.34 -22.95
CA VAL A 10 19.21 11.16 -23.70
C VAL A 10 19.02 9.67 -23.94
N LEU A 11 17.96 9.06 -23.42
CA LEU A 11 17.55 7.70 -23.77
C LEU A 11 16.46 7.77 -24.84
N ALA A 12 16.72 7.07 -25.93
CA ALA A 12 15.87 6.98 -27.12
C ALA A 12 14.68 6.05 -26.91
N LEU A 13 13.50 6.49 -27.30
CA LEU A 13 12.31 5.67 -27.47
C LEU A 13 12.49 4.70 -28.65
N SER A 14 12.28 3.42 -28.42
CA SER A 14 12.08 2.42 -29.47
C SER A 14 10.59 2.09 -29.57
N ALA A 15 9.96 2.53 -30.63
CA ALA A 15 8.62 2.13 -31.06
C ALA A 15 8.69 0.72 -31.69
N CYS A 16 7.89 -0.21 -31.23
CA CYS A 16 7.61 -1.46 -31.95
C CYS A 16 6.22 -1.44 -32.53
N ALA A 17 6.22 -1.63 -33.85
CA ALA A 17 5.08 -1.54 -34.75
C ALA A 17 4.14 -2.74 -34.62
N ALA A 18 2.86 -2.45 -34.74
CA ALA A 18 1.76 -3.39 -34.92
C ALA A 18 1.92 -4.21 -36.22
N ARG A 19 1.61 -5.49 -36.16
CA ARG A 19 1.42 -6.35 -37.34
C ARG A 19 0.00 -6.87 -37.32
N GLN A 20 -0.82 -6.23 -38.14
CA GLN A 20 -2.09 -6.78 -38.59
C GLN A 20 -1.80 -7.86 -39.63
N THR A 21 -2.46 -9.02 -39.53
CA THR A 21 -2.67 -9.91 -40.67
C THR A 21 -4.16 -10.19 -40.82
N ALA A 22 -4.58 -9.99 -42.06
CA ALA A 22 -5.95 -9.98 -42.55
C ALA A 22 -6.56 -11.38 -42.65
N LEU A 23 -7.91 -11.34 -42.68
CA LEU A 23 -8.86 -12.36 -43.10
C LEU A 23 -8.44 -13.13 -44.36
N ASP A 24 -8.79 -14.39 -44.39
CA ASP A 24 -9.22 -15.01 -45.62
C ASP A 24 -10.40 -15.97 -45.37
N THR A 25 -11.45 -15.74 -46.13
CA THR A 25 -12.72 -16.44 -46.17
C THR A 25 -12.67 -17.46 -47.31
N GLN A 26 -13.05 -18.71 -47.09
CA GLN A 26 -13.58 -19.51 -48.18
C GLN A 26 -14.38 -20.73 -47.71
N ASP A 27 -15.64 -20.65 -47.97
CA ASP A 27 -16.61 -21.53 -48.64
C ASP A 27 -16.71 -23.03 -48.34
N THR A 28 -17.94 -23.38 -48.02
CA THR A 28 -18.60 -24.69 -47.97
C THR A 28 -18.68 -25.32 -49.40
N PRO A 29 -18.83 -26.67 -49.59
CA PRO A 29 -20.18 -27.20 -49.55
C PRO A 29 -20.37 -28.62 -48.98
N ALA A 30 -21.65 -28.91 -48.78
CA ALA A 30 -22.27 -30.11 -48.26
C ALA A 30 -22.09 -31.38 -49.12
N ALA A 31 -22.18 -32.55 -48.45
CA ALA A 31 -22.78 -33.76 -49.06
C ALA A 31 -23.27 -34.69 -47.95
N GLU A 32 -24.52 -35.04 -48.05
CA GLU A 32 -25.27 -36.08 -47.33
C GLU A 32 -24.71 -37.48 -47.59
N THR A 33 -24.80 -38.37 -46.59
CA THR A 33 -25.35 -39.73 -46.87
C THR A 33 -25.59 -40.49 -45.56
N THR A 34 -26.80 -40.88 -45.42
CA THR A 34 -27.51 -41.91 -44.64
C THR A 34 -26.72 -43.15 -44.23
N GLY A 35 -27.04 -43.66 -43.01
CA GLY A 35 -26.79 -45.05 -42.62
C GLY A 35 -26.88 -45.30 -41.14
N GLN A 36 -28.09 -45.64 -40.63
CA GLN A 36 -28.27 -46.40 -39.38
C GLN A 36 -28.36 -47.89 -39.76
N PRO A 37 -27.88 -48.84 -38.94
CA PRO A 37 -28.69 -49.31 -37.81
C PRO A 37 -27.91 -49.76 -36.55
N ASP A 38 -28.52 -49.48 -35.42
CA ASP A 38 -28.87 -50.37 -34.31
C ASP A 38 -27.86 -51.47 -33.87
N VAL A 39 -27.53 -51.48 -32.59
CA VAL A 39 -27.68 -52.61 -31.63
C VAL A 39 -26.89 -52.33 -30.32
N SER A 40 -27.65 -52.31 -29.22
CA SER A 40 -27.39 -52.85 -27.90
C SER A 40 -26.26 -52.31 -27.00
N GLU A 41 -26.75 -51.76 -25.88
CA GLU A 41 -26.43 -52.11 -24.46
C GLU A 41 -24.98 -52.47 -24.13
N GLN A 42 -24.34 -51.58 -23.36
CA GLN A 42 -23.81 -51.99 -22.07
C GLN A 42 -23.57 -50.74 -21.19
N ALA A 43 -24.30 -50.69 -20.09
CA ALA A 43 -24.07 -49.80 -18.97
C ALA A 43 -22.66 -50.08 -18.42
N GLY A 44 -21.82 -49.06 -18.45
CA GLY A 44 -20.58 -48.97 -17.68
C GLY A 44 -20.66 -47.67 -16.90
N GLU A 45 -21.10 -47.77 -15.66
CA GLU A 45 -20.93 -46.71 -14.66
C GLU A 45 -19.40 -46.53 -14.42
N GLU A 46 -18.80 -45.66 -15.16
CA GLU A 46 -17.50 -45.10 -14.77
C GLU A 46 -17.78 -44.07 -13.69
N GLN A 47 -17.76 -44.52 -12.40
CA GLN A 47 -17.57 -43.64 -11.29
C GLN A 47 -16.23 -42.92 -11.49
N ALA A 48 -16.32 -41.65 -11.92
CA ALA A 48 -15.24 -40.73 -11.77
C ALA A 48 -14.96 -40.60 -10.27
N SER A 49 -13.92 -41.28 -9.84
CA SER A 49 -13.31 -41.09 -8.51
C SER A 49 -12.81 -39.65 -8.54
N GLU A 50 -13.57 -38.73 -7.96
CA GLU A 50 -13.05 -37.43 -7.55
C GLU A 50 -11.94 -37.76 -6.53
N GLU A 51 -10.69 -37.70 -6.99
CA GLU A 51 -9.54 -37.61 -6.09
C GLU A 51 -9.76 -36.37 -5.26
N GLN A 52 -10.31 -36.54 -4.06
CA GLN A 52 -10.28 -35.52 -3.03
C GLN A 52 -8.83 -35.21 -2.72
N GLN A 53 -8.33 -34.14 -3.32
CA GLN A 53 -7.07 -33.54 -2.95
C GLN A 53 -7.16 -33.27 -1.44
N PRO A 54 -6.17 -33.71 -0.63
CA PRO A 54 -6.23 -33.49 0.80
C PRO A 54 -6.43 -31.99 1.06
N ALA A 55 -7.46 -31.65 1.82
CA ALA A 55 -7.74 -30.27 2.19
C ALA A 55 -6.47 -29.70 2.82
N GLN A 56 -5.86 -28.77 2.12
CA GLN A 56 -4.69 -28.04 2.62
C GLN A 56 -5.15 -27.30 3.87
N ALA A 57 -4.43 -27.43 4.97
CA ALA A 57 -4.78 -26.70 6.18
C ALA A 57 -4.79 -25.19 5.87
N ALA A 58 -5.86 -24.52 6.30
CA ALA A 58 -6.01 -23.08 6.08
C ALA A 58 -4.76 -22.35 6.60
N LYS A 59 -4.18 -21.53 5.76
CA LYS A 59 -3.02 -20.68 6.08
C LYS A 59 -3.49 -19.48 6.88
N ARG A 60 -2.63 -18.99 7.78
CA ARG A 60 -2.80 -17.70 8.45
C ARG A 60 -1.65 -16.80 8.03
N VAL A 61 -1.97 -15.66 7.44
CA VAL A 61 -1.00 -14.63 7.04
C VAL A 61 -1.08 -13.49 8.06
N GLU A 62 0.04 -13.22 8.70
CA GLU A 62 0.20 -12.12 9.66
C GLU A 62 1.04 -11.01 9.02
N PRO A 63 0.85 -9.75 9.42
CA PRO A 63 1.77 -8.70 9.05
C PRO A 63 3.19 -9.06 9.47
N MET A 64 4.16 -8.57 8.72
CA MET A 64 5.56 -8.64 9.13
C MET A 64 5.70 -7.89 10.46
N ALA A 65 6.57 -8.39 11.35
CA ALA A 65 6.71 -7.79 12.67
C ALA A 65 7.05 -6.30 12.57
N GLU A 66 6.31 -5.48 13.30
CA GLU A 66 6.58 -4.06 13.45
C GLU A 66 8.02 -3.83 13.94
N SER A 67 8.74 -2.97 13.23
CA SER A 67 10.09 -2.57 13.63
C SER A 67 10.09 -1.36 14.57
N LEU A 68 8.96 -0.66 14.67
CA LEU A 68 8.83 0.60 15.40
C LEU A 68 8.47 0.35 16.87
N VAL A 69 9.33 0.81 17.78
CA VAL A 69 9.09 0.74 19.24
C VAL A 69 8.98 2.16 19.77
N LEU A 70 7.77 2.58 20.10
CA LEU A 70 7.49 3.95 20.58
C LEU A 70 8.36 4.41 21.73
N GLN A 71 8.66 3.52 22.71
CA GLN A 71 9.47 3.84 23.89
C GLN A 71 10.96 3.98 23.58
N ALA A 72 11.39 3.58 22.39
CA ALA A 72 12.79 3.65 21.93
C ALA A 72 12.92 4.48 20.63
N LEU A 73 12.02 5.44 20.42
CA LEU A 73 11.98 6.29 19.23
C LEU A 73 13.08 7.36 19.33
N THR A 74 14.32 6.98 19.03
CA THR A 74 15.48 7.87 19.06
C THR A 74 15.98 8.26 17.68
N ASP A 75 15.86 7.34 16.70
CA ASP A 75 16.31 7.55 15.33
C ASP A 75 15.33 6.83 14.40
N ALA A 76 14.33 7.56 13.90
CA ALA A 76 13.29 7.03 13.04
C ALA A 76 12.59 8.12 12.21
N THR A 77 12.06 7.73 11.06
CA THR A 77 11.06 8.53 10.33
C THR A 77 9.73 7.84 10.44
N VAL A 78 8.72 8.54 10.92
CA VAL A 78 7.39 8.00 11.23
C VAL A 78 6.29 8.81 10.58
N ALA A 79 5.19 8.16 10.25
CA ALA A 79 3.93 8.85 9.94
C ALA A 79 3.36 9.40 11.24
N ALA A 80 2.94 10.66 11.23
CA ALA A 80 2.50 11.33 12.45
C ALA A 80 1.34 12.29 12.21
N SER A 81 0.60 12.58 13.27
CA SER A 81 -0.34 13.70 13.33
C SER A 81 -0.16 14.49 14.61
N PHE A 82 -0.54 15.75 14.58
CA PHE A 82 -0.62 16.61 15.75
C PHE A 82 -1.53 17.81 15.46
N GLY A 83 -2.00 18.44 16.52
CA GLY A 83 -2.76 19.69 16.47
C GLY A 83 -2.06 20.82 17.24
N ALA A 84 -2.64 22.00 17.25
CA ALA A 84 -2.07 23.15 17.96
C ALA A 84 -1.93 22.92 19.48
N ASP A 85 -2.83 22.13 20.07
CA ASP A 85 -2.80 21.79 21.50
C ASP A 85 -1.71 20.79 21.88
N ASP A 86 -1.10 20.13 20.91
CA ASP A 86 -0.02 19.16 21.12
C ASP A 86 1.36 19.83 21.15
N ILE A 87 1.42 21.17 21.01
CA ILE A 87 2.67 21.95 21.05
C ILE A 87 2.78 22.62 22.42
N SER A 88 3.90 22.45 23.08
CA SER A 88 4.20 23.03 24.38
C SER A 88 5.60 23.62 24.44
N GLU A 89 5.85 24.50 25.42
CA GLU A 89 7.17 25.00 25.72
C GLU A 89 7.57 24.59 27.14
N THR A 90 8.71 23.92 27.25
CA THR A 90 9.29 23.48 28.51
C THR A 90 10.72 24.01 28.61
N ASP A 91 11.03 24.79 29.63
CA ASP A 91 12.37 25.38 29.85
C ASP A 91 12.93 26.16 28.64
N GLY A 92 12.05 26.81 27.87
CA GLY A 92 12.41 27.58 26.68
C GLY A 92 12.72 26.73 25.45
N LYS A 93 12.36 25.46 25.47
CA LYS A 93 12.40 24.56 24.31
C LYS A 93 10.99 24.20 23.89
N THR A 94 10.76 24.17 22.59
CA THR A 94 9.52 23.67 22.02
C THR A 94 9.50 22.15 22.12
N GLU A 95 8.42 21.59 22.64
CA GLU A 95 8.13 20.15 22.65
C GLU A 95 6.88 19.89 21.84
N LEU A 96 6.87 18.79 21.08
CA LEU A 96 5.75 18.38 20.25
C LEU A 96 5.30 16.97 20.64
N THR A 97 4.00 16.83 20.94
CA THR A 97 3.37 15.53 21.16
C THR A 97 2.84 15.00 19.82
N LEU A 98 3.50 14.01 19.28
CA LEU A 98 3.10 13.33 18.04
C LEU A 98 2.20 12.14 18.37
N THR A 99 1.08 12.00 17.67
CA THR A 99 0.42 10.71 17.50
C THR A 99 1.14 10.00 16.36
N VAL A 100 1.72 8.84 16.66
CA VAL A 100 2.54 8.06 15.73
C VAL A 100 1.72 6.93 15.14
N TYR A 101 1.92 6.67 13.86
CA TYR A 101 1.20 5.65 13.10
C TYR A 101 2.16 4.71 12.41
N ASP A 102 1.68 3.48 12.19
CA ASP A 102 2.30 2.49 11.33
C ASP A 102 1.22 1.87 10.42
N TYR A 103 1.60 1.01 9.52
CA TYR A 103 0.71 0.29 8.62
C TYR A 103 1.20 -1.14 8.46
N ASP A 104 0.25 -2.06 8.31
CA ASP A 104 0.55 -3.48 8.12
C ASP A 104 1.26 -3.70 6.78
N ILE A 105 2.38 -4.41 6.82
CA ILE A 105 3.12 -4.86 5.64
C ILE A 105 3.15 -6.39 5.61
N TYR A 106 3.06 -6.96 4.41
CA TYR A 106 3.00 -8.41 4.20
C TYR A 106 4.06 -8.86 3.21
N ASP A 107 4.60 -10.06 3.44
CA ASP A 107 5.52 -10.69 2.51
C ASP A 107 4.82 -11.01 1.18
N MET A 108 5.51 -10.75 0.07
CA MET A 108 4.98 -10.97 -1.28
C MET A 108 4.61 -12.44 -1.53
N VAL A 109 5.39 -13.38 -1.02
CA VAL A 109 5.12 -14.82 -1.21
C VAL A 109 3.88 -15.23 -0.41
N ASP A 110 3.69 -14.66 0.78
CA ASP A 110 2.53 -14.94 1.61
C ASP A 110 1.25 -14.46 0.96
N ILE A 111 1.25 -13.24 0.40
CA ILE A 111 0.10 -12.70 -0.33
C ILE A 111 -0.13 -13.48 -1.64
N ALA A 112 0.93 -13.82 -2.40
CA ALA A 112 0.78 -14.60 -3.63
C ALA A 112 0.14 -15.98 -3.41
N GLN A 113 0.34 -16.58 -2.23
CA GLN A 113 -0.19 -17.89 -1.88
C GLN A 113 -1.53 -17.84 -1.11
N LEU A 114 -1.99 -16.64 -0.74
CA LEU A 114 -3.23 -16.48 0.01
C LEU A 114 -4.44 -16.91 -0.84
N ALA A 115 -5.27 -17.82 -0.30
CA ALA A 115 -6.38 -18.42 -1.01
C ALA A 115 -7.70 -18.30 -0.23
N VAL A 116 -8.82 -18.53 -0.90
CA VAL A 116 -10.13 -18.61 -0.25
C VAL A 116 -10.12 -19.73 0.82
N GLY A 117 -10.56 -19.40 2.02
CA GLY A 117 -10.51 -20.24 3.21
C GLY A 117 -9.33 -19.96 4.14
N ASP A 118 -8.31 -19.26 3.68
CA ASP A 118 -7.20 -18.77 4.52
C ASP A 118 -7.65 -17.59 5.39
N THR A 119 -6.80 -17.20 6.32
CA THR A 119 -7.00 -16.02 7.17
C THR A 119 -5.86 -15.01 6.94
N ILE A 120 -6.19 -13.76 6.78
CA ILE A 120 -5.24 -12.64 6.84
C ILE A 120 -5.54 -11.80 8.09
N VAL A 121 -4.50 -11.32 8.75
CA VAL A 121 -4.65 -10.38 9.88
C VAL A 121 -4.45 -8.97 9.37
N VAL A 122 -5.44 -8.11 9.57
CA VAL A 122 -5.42 -6.69 9.18
C VAL A 122 -5.79 -5.85 10.40
N ASP A 123 -5.01 -4.85 10.75
CA ASP A 123 -5.19 -4.05 11.99
C ASP A 123 -5.37 -4.93 13.23
N GLY A 124 -4.59 -5.99 13.33
CA GLY A 124 -4.66 -6.96 14.44
C GLY A 124 -5.95 -7.80 14.49
N LYS A 125 -6.78 -7.79 13.44
CA LYS A 125 -8.03 -8.54 13.37
C LYS A 125 -7.95 -9.64 12.31
N ASP A 126 -8.44 -10.83 12.67
CA ASP A 126 -8.56 -11.94 11.75
C ASP A 126 -9.65 -11.69 10.71
N MET A 127 -9.28 -11.82 9.45
CA MET A 127 -10.19 -11.77 8.32
C MET A 127 -10.08 -13.08 7.53
N VAL A 128 -11.16 -13.88 7.48
CA VAL A 128 -11.21 -15.07 6.63
C VAL A 128 -11.42 -14.64 5.19
N VAL A 129 -10.58 -15.13 4.29
CA VAL A 129 -10.67 -14.86 2.86
C VAL A 129 -11.85 -15.63 2.28
N THR A 130 -12.90 -14.95 1.88
CA THR A 130 -14.10 -15.50 1.22
C THR A 130 -14.11 -15.25 -0.27
N SER A 131 -13.42 -14.20 -0.72
CA SER A 131 -13.16 -13.92 -2.14
C SER A 131 -11.81 -13.23 -2.29
N ARG A 132 -11.21 -13.39 -3.46
CA ARG A 132 -9.96 -12.74 -3.85
C ARG A 132 -10.02 -12.41 -5.33
N GLU A 133 -9.60 -11.19 -5.67
CA GLU A 133 -9.44 -10.71 -7.03
C GLU A 133 -8.08 -10.03 -7.17
N ASP A 134 -7.36 -10.32 -8.26
CA ASP A 134 -6.06 -9.71 -8.56
C ASP A 134 -6.23 -8.89 -9.83
N GLU A 135 -6.30 -7.57 -9.72
CA GLU A 135 -6.51 -6.68 -10.85
C GLU A 135 -5.75 -5.37 -10.68
N ASN A 136 -5.15 -4.87 -11.76
CA ASN A 136 -4.50 -3.55 -11.84
C ASN A 136 -3.42 -3.29 -10.76
N GLY A 137 -2.74 -4.33 -10.27
CA GLY A 137 -1.72 -4.21 -9.24
C GLY A 137 -2.26 -4.26 -7.80
N PHE A 138 -3.58 -4.46 -7.65
CA PHE A 138 -4.23 -4.68 -6.37
C PHE A 138 -4.58 -6.14 -6.15
N VAL A 139 -4.56 -6.56 -4.90
CA VAL A 139 -5.15 -7.81 -4.41
C VAL A 139 -6.34 -7.42 -3.53
N THR A 140 -7.53 -7.56 -4.08
CA THR A 140 -8.80 -7.24 -3.40
C THR A 140 -9.32 -8.48 -2.67
N ILE A 141 -9.48 -8.38 -1.37
CA ILE A 141 -9.97 -9.45 -0.50
C ILE A 141 -11.34 -9.07 0.02
N ASN A 142 -12.29 -10.03 -0.09
CA ASN A 142 -13.67 -9.89 0.40
C ASN A 142 -14.41 -8.67 -0.16
N GLY A 143 -14.15 -8.34 -1.45
CA GLY A 143 -14.75 -7.21 -2.14
C GLY A 143 -14.16 -5.85 -1.80
N GLY A 144 -12.98 -5.84 -1.17
CA GLY A 144 -12.24 -4.63 -0.85
C GLY A 144 -12.85 -3.80 0.28
N LEU A 145 -12.27 -2.62 0.49
CA LEU A 145 -12.61 -1.72 1.59
C LEU A 145 -14.11 -1.35 1.61
N GLU A 146 -14.72 -1.12 0.44
CA GLU A 146 -16.13 -0.75 0.35
C GLU A 146 -17.11 -1.82 0.86
N GLN A 147 -16.70 -3.09 0.83
CA GLN A 147 -17.52 -4.22 1.29
C GLN A 147 -17.07 -4.79 2.64
N GLY A 148 -16.18 -4.08 3.34
CA GLY A 148 -15.63 -4.50 4.63
C GLY A 148 -14.51 -5.54 4.53
N GLY A 149 -13.95 -5.71 3.34
CA GLY A 149 -12.72 -6.41 3.07
C GLY A 149 -11.50 -5.49 3.09
N VAL A 150 -10.46 -5.82 2.35
CA VAL A 150 -9.22 -5.05 2.25
C VAL A 150 -8.69 -5.06 0.81
N ASP A 151 -8.15 -3.93 0.39
CA ASP A 151 -7.37 -3.80 -0.83
C ASP A 151 -5.90 -3.71 -0.47
N LEU A 152 -5.08 -4.57 -1.06
CA LEU A 152 -3.64 -4.60 -0.88
C LEU A 152 -2.96 -4.18 -2.16
N THR A 153 -1.93 -3.36 -2.06
CA THR A 153 -1.03 -3.03 -3.17
C THR A 153 0.42 -3.19 -2.77
N SER A 154 1.33 -3.19 -3.73
CA SER A 154 2.76 -3.29 -3.47
C SER A 154 3.49 -2.08 -4.02
N ASP A 155 4.56 -1.71 -3.36
CA ASP A 155 5.54 -0.73 -3.84
C ASP A 155 6.80 -1.43 -4.39
N ASP A 156 7.78 -0.62 -4.78
CA ASP A 156 9.06 -1.11 -5.31
C ASP A 156 9.90 -1.89 -4.27
N SER A 157 9.53 -1.85 -3.00
CA SER A 157 10.21 -2.60 -1.93
C SER A 157 9.89 -4.10 -1.93
N GLY A 158 8.84 -4.49 -2.68
CA GLY A 158 8.43 -5.88 -2.82
C GLY A 158 7.63 -6.41 -1.64
N VAL A 159 7.00 -5.53 -0.87
CA VAL A 159 6.02 -5.88 0.16
C VAL A 159 4.64 -5.39 -0.23
N TYR A 160 3.61 -6.09 0.24
CA TYR A 160 2.23 -5.63 0.15
C TYR A 160 1.85 -4.84 1.40
N TYR A 161 0.95 -3.87 1.25
CA TYR A 161 0.35 -3.14 2.35
C TYR A 161 -1.13 -2.84 2.06
N ALA A 162 -1.92 -2.65 3.11
CA ALA A 162 -3.32 -2.28 2.98
C ALA A 162 -3.44 -0.80 2.57
N VAL A 163 -4.36 -0.53 1.65
CA VAL A 163 -4.70 0.84 1.24
C VAL A 163 -6.08 1.23 1.77
N GLY A 164 -6.20 2.52 2.08
CA GLY A 164 -7.46 3.17 2.39
C GLY A 164 -8.13 3.76 1.15
N LEU A 165 -9.02 4.71 1.37
CA LEU A 165 -9.61 5.50 0.29
C LEU A 165 -8.52 6.31 -0.42
N ASP A 166 -8.71 6.55 -1.72
CA ASP A 166 -7.79 7.32 -2.57
C ASP A 166 -6.36 6.72 -2.65
N ASP A 167 -6.26 5.39 -2.57
CA ASP A 167 -5.01 4.62 -2.64
C ASP A 167 -3.95 5.03 -1.59
N THR A 168 -4.36 5.71 -0.55
CA THR A 168 -3.49 6.06 0.58
C THR A 168 -3.25 4.84 1.47
N LYS A 169 -2.11 4.79 2.19
CA LYS A 169 -1.83 3.72 3.14
C LYS A 169 -2.87 3.69 4.25
N SER A 170 -3.30 2.47 4.63
CA SER A 170 -4.18 2.27 5.79
C SER A 170 -3.35 2.29 7.06
N TYR A 171 -3.28 3.44 7.71
CA TYR A 171 -2.52 3.63 8.94
C TYR A 171 -3.34 3.24 10.17
N HIS A 172 -2.68 2.62 11.14
CA HIS A 172 -3.21 2.42 12.50
C HIS A 172 -2.35 3.17 13.53
N GLU A 173 -3.00 3.66 14.60
CA GLU A 173 -2.32 4.41 15.66
C GLU A 173 -1.50 3.48 16.57
N LEU A 174 -0.22 3.78 16.73
CA LEU A 174 0.64 3.12 17.72
C LEU A 174 0.57 3.79 19.10
N GLY A 175 0.28 5.08 19.14
CA GLY A 175 0.17 5.87 20.36
C GLY A 175 0.84 7.24 20.26
N LYS A 176 1.04 7.88 21.42
CA LYS A 176 1.60 9.23 21.49
C LYS A 176 3.02 9.24 22.07
N VAL A 177 3.85 10.12 21.53
CA VAL A 177 5.19 10.41 22.03
C VAL A 177 5.42 11.91 22.06
N THR A 178 6.01 12.43 23.14
CA THR A 178 6.45 13.82 23.23
C THR A 178 7.95 13.87 23.00
N VAL A 179 8.36 14.68 22.03
CA VAL A 179 9.75 14.86 21.64
C VAL A 179 10.12 16.35 21.64
N PRO A 180 11.32 16.74 22.10
CA PRO A 180 11.80 18.10 21.91
C PRO A 180 12.05 18.37 20.44
N VAL A 181 11.77 19.60 20.02
CA VAL A 181 12.06 20.08 18.66
C VAL A 181 13.50 20.62 18.64
N ALA A 182 14.30 20.10 17.70
CA ALA A 182 15.70 20.48 17.56
C ALA A 182 15.86 21.98 17.19
N GLU A 183 16.95 22.63 17.61
CA GLU A 183 17.25 24.02 17.28
C GLU A 183 17.30 24.26 15.76
N GLY A 184 17.76 23.27 15.00
CA GLY A 184 17.85 23.32 13.53
C GLY A 184 16.68 22.70 12.80
N PHE A 185 15.53 22.51 13.46
CA PHE A 185 14.35 21.89 12.89
C PHE A 185 13.88 22.60 11.60
N VAL A 186 13.48 21.79 10.61
CA VAL A 186 12.91 22.27 9.34
C VAL A 186 11.64 21.48 9.02
N LEU A 187 10.54 22.17 8.81
CA LEU A 187 9.36 21.62 8.16
C LEU A 187 9.39 21.99 6.69
N THR A 188 9.34 20.99 5.80
CA THR A 188 9.08 21.19 4.37
C THR A 188 7.61 20.94 4.10
N ASP A 189 6.92 21.94 3.57
CA ASP A 189 5.48 21.91 3.34
C ASP A 189 5.18 21.87 1.83
N ASN A 190 4.66 20.74 1.38
CA ASN A 190 4.21 20.45 0.02
C ASN A 190 2.67 20.28 -0.05
N ALA A 191 1.93 20.68 0.98
CA ALA A 191 0.47 20.52 0.99
C ALA A 191 -0.24 21.39 -0.06
N ASP A 192 0.39 22.48 -0.49
CA ASP A 192 -0.05 23.32 -1.60
C ASP A 192 0.74 22.97 -2.88
N PRO A 193 0.16 22.23 -3.84
CA PRO A 193 0.89 21.79 -5.03
C PRO A 193 1.25 22.97 -5.99
N GLU A 194 0.62 24.13 -5.84
CA GLU A 194 0.96 25.33 -6.62
C GLU A 194 2.20 26.02 -6.06
N HIS A 195 2.52 25.81 -4.78
CA HIS A 195 3.66 26.41 -4.09
C HIS A 195 4.38 25.37 -3.23
N PRO A 196 5.02 24.36 -3.84
CA PRO A 196 5.72 23.31 -3.12
C PRO A 196 7.00 23.83 -2.44
N ASP A 197 7.60 22.99 -1.60
CA ASP A 197 8.89 23.19 -0.94
C ASP A 197 8.97 24.45 -0.06
N LYS A 198 7.84 24.91 0.48
CA LYS A 198 7.87 25.94 1.52
C LYS A 198 8.53 25.40 2.76
N THR A 199 9.42 26.16 3.36
CA THR A 199 10.12 25.77 4.59
C THR A 199 9.73 26.66 5.75
N TYR A 200 9.58 26.03 6.92
CA TYR A 200 9.16 26.68 8.17
C TYR A 200 10.04 26.21 9.32
N ALA A 201 10.16 27.05 10.34
CA ALA A 201 10.88 26.75 11.59
C ALA A 201 9.92 26.28 12.69
N ALA A 202 10.45 25.87 13.82
CA ALA A 202 9.67 25.45 15.00
C ALA A 202 8.64 26.50 15.46
N ALA A 203 8.98 27.79 15.35
CA ALA A 203 8.10 28.89 15.76
C ALA A 203 6.79 28.97 14.91
N ASP A 204 6.80 28.42 13.71
CA ASP A 204 5.66 28.49 12.79
C ASP A 204 4.69 27.31 13.00
N LEU A 205 5.09 26.27 13.75
CA LEU A 205 4.30 25.02 13.91
C LEU A 205 2.90 25.27 14.46
N ALA A 206 2.73 26.17 15.44
CA ALA A 206 1.44 26.41 16.05
C ALA A 206 0.44 27.07 15.08
N GLU A 207 0.90 28.00 14.24
CA GLU A 207 0.07 28.61 13.21
C GLU A 207 -0.31 27.60 12.12
N LEU A 208 0.65 26.79 11.68
CA LEU A 208 0.44 25.74 10.67
C LEU A 208 -0.49 24.63 11.18
N ALA A 209 -0.37 24.23 12.44
CA ALA A 209 -1.23 23.21 13.04
C ALA A 209 -2.69 23.70 13.20
N ALA A 210 -2.91 25.00 13.26
CA ALA A 210 -4.25 25.60 13.29
C ALA A 210 -4.85 25.86 11.89
N SER A 211 -4.07 25.63 10.82
CA SER A 211 -4.47 25.87 9.43
C SER A 211 -4.92 24.57 8.74
N GLU A 212 -5.77 24.70 7.71
CA GLU A 212 -6.09 23.60 6.80
C GLU A 212 -5.10 23.58 5.60
N PRO A 213 -4.73 22.40 5.10
CA PRO A 213 -4.96 21.08 5.70
C PRO A 213 -4.10 20.88 6.95
N GLY A 214 -4.64 20.18 7.96
CA GLY A 214 -3.91 19.84 9.18
C GLY A 214 -2.77 18.82 8.92
N PHE A 215 -2.15 18.37 10.02
CA PHE A 215 -1.14 17.32 10.00
C PHE A 215 -1.78 15.97 10.31
N THR A 216 -1.73 15.03 9.37
CA THR A 216 -2.36 13.70 9.45
C THR A 216 -1.36 12.59 9.11
N ALA A 217 -1.68 11.35 9.45
CA ALA A 217 -0.83 10.20 9.12
C ALA A 217 -0.52 10.09 7.61
N ASN A 218 -1.50 10.45 6.75
CA ASN A 218 -1.37 10.32 5.30
C ASN A 218 -0.58 11.45 4.64
N ASN A 219 -0.36 12.56 5.34
CA ASN A 219 0.35 13.70 4.76
C ASN A 219 1.62 14.09 5.49
N THR A 220 1.90 13.52 6.66
CA THR A 220 2.98 14.01 7.53
C THR A 220 3.98 12.91 7.88
N LEU A 221 5.24 13.15 7.54
CA LEU A 221 6.38 12.36 8.00
C LEU A 221 7.22 13.18 8.97
N ALA A 222 7.52 12.62 10.13
CA ALA A 222 8.36 13.22 11.16
C ALA A 222 9.65 12.42 11.32
N THR A 223 10.81 13.06 11.19
CA THR A 223 12.13 12.44 11.40
C THR A 223 12.65 12.85 12.76
N ILE A 224 12.92 11.85 13.57
CA ILE A 224 13.48 11.98 14.91
C ILE A 224 14.92 11.46 14.85
N GLU A 225 15.88 12.25 15.31
CA GLU A 225 17.29 11.89 15.42
C GLU A 225 17.77 12.20 16.82
N HIS A 226 18.43 11.24 17.45
CA HIS A 226 18.94 11.37 18.84
C HIS A 226 17.84 11.75 19.86
N GLY A 227 16.58 11.38 19.56
CA GLY A 227 15.44 11.71 20.41
C GLY A 227 14.89 13.12 20.26
N GLU A 228 15.35 13.89 19.28
CA GLU A 228 14.83 15.22 18.93
C GLU A 228 14.20 15.22 17.54
N LEU A 229 13.10 15.95 17.35
CA LEU A 229 12.47 16.15 16.05
C LEU A 229 13.33 17.10 15.21
N THR A 230 13.94 16.58 14.15
CA THR A 230 14.88 17.34 13.30
C THR A 230 14.25 17.81 11.99
N VAL A 231 13.41 16.97 11.38
CA VAL A 231 12.78 17.27 10.09
C VAL A 231 11.32 16.83 10.11
N MET A 232 10.48 17.59 9.44
CA MET A 232 9.12 17.21 9.14
C MET A 232 8.82 17.50 7.68
N VAL A 233 8.08 16.61 7.03
CA VAL A 233 7.58 16.83 5.67
C VAL A 233 6.06 16.70 5.71
N ARG A 234 5.36 17.73 5.21
CA ARG A 234 3.92 17.66 4.96
C ARG A 234 3.70 17.61 3.45
N SER A 235 3.00 16.60 2.98
CA SER A 235 2.72 16.35 1.57
C SER A 235 1.28 16.70 1.23
N TYR A 236 1.04 16.96 -0.05
CA TYR A 236 -0.32 17.06 -0.58
C TYR A 236 -0.99 15.67 -0.51
N THR A 237 -2.24 15.65 -0.07
CA THR A 237 -3.17 14.53 -0.23
C THR A 237 -4.36 15.02 -1.05
N PRO A 238 -4.74 14.29 -2.12
CA PRO A 238 -5.83 14.68 -3.01
C PRO A 238 -7.18 14.75 -2.32
#